data_1f1e96efe56173cdecfd77f8f750ca9d
#
_entry.id   1f1e96efe56173cdecfd77f8f750ca9d
#
_cell.length_a   1.000
_cell.length_b   1.000
_cell.length_c   1.000
_cell.angle_alpha   90.00
_cell.angle_beta   90.00
_cell.angle_gamma   90.00
#
_symmetry.space_group_name_H-M   'P 1'
#
loop_
_entity.id
_entity.type
_entity.pdbx_description
1 polymer ?
#
loop_
_entity_poly.entity_id
_entity_poly.type
_entity_poly.pdbx_seq_one_letter_code
_entity_poly.pdbx_strand_id
1 'polypeptide(L)'
;MRNSSLLRVFVAVLLLGGVWIAYTQQQRPPSVLKTNKIAADLYEIENVGSVAGNVTVLVTDDGLVVVDAKFDPDHDGIMAQIKTFTDKPIKYIISTHHHGDHTGGNAKMQAGGAQIISSEEARANMVDGKMPGTPTLAFEHHTHIYLGGKNAELYHFGRAHTNGDTVVLFPAQRTIAMGDMFTYGDATPQLIDYAGGGSGKEWTRTLDSALALDYDTVVPGHGGITNRSEVMKFRQITIDVRNRVHEMNVQKKSRDEISKMLQTDFHWGPLQMTRGLDGVIAEMQ
;
A
#
# COMPACT_ATOMS: atom_id res chain seq x y z
N MET A 1 29.68 -36.25 4.12
CA MET A 1 28.55 -36.02 5.03
C MET A 1 28.73 -34.70 5.80
N ARG A 2 28.85 -33.51 5.12
CA ARG A 2 29.13 -32.22 5.83
C ARG A 2 28.21 -31.05 5.42
N ASN A 3 27.18 -31.30 4.60
CA ASN A 3 26.33 -30.21 4.08
C ASN A 3 24.90 -30.15 4.65
N SER A 4 24.50 -31.11 5.50
CA SER A 4 23.13 -31.10 6.04
C SER A 4 22.90 -30.17 7.25
N SER A 5 23.97 -29.84 7.97
CA SER A 5 23.88 -29.01 9.18
C SER A 5 23.74 -27.51 8.84
N LEU A 6 24.44 -27.02 7.80
CA LEU A 6 24.35 -25.63 7.36
C LEU A 6 22.99 -25.30 6.75
N LEU A 7 22.40 -26.23 5.99
CA LEU A 7 21.06 -26.04 5.40
C LEU A 7 19.97 -26.00 6.48
N ARG A 8 20.11 -26.79 7.54
CA ARG A 8 19.15 -26.79 8.68
C ARG A 8 19.23 -25.50 9.52
N VAL A 9 20.43 -24.93 9.67
CA VAL A 9 20.60 -23.65 10.38
C VAL A 9 20.01 -22.48 9.56
N PHE A 10 20.19 -22.47 8.24
CA PHE A 10 19.60 -21.42 7.37
C PHE A 10 18.08 -21.46 7.35
N VAL A 11 17.48 -22.66 7.26
CA VAL A 11 16.01 -22.83 7.31
C VAL A 11 15.45 -22.45 8.69
N ALA A 12 16.16 -22.78 9.78
CA ALA A 12 15.73 -22.41 11.13
C ALA A 12 15.79 -20.89 11.37
N VAL A 13 16.81 -20.21 10.84
CA VAL A 13 16.93 -18.72 10.94
C VAL A 13 15.84 -18.01 10.14
N LEU A 14 15.48 -18.52 8.94
CA LEU A 14 14.39 -17.95 8.14
C LEU A 14 13.01 -18.19 8.80
N LEU A 15 12.78 -19.34 9.40
CA LEU A 15 11.54 -19.62 10.12
C LEU A 15 11.41 -18.80 11.42
N LEU A 16 12.50 -18.63 12.14
CA LEU A 16 12.52 -17.79 13.35
C LEU A 16 12.36 -16.30 12.99
N GLY A 17 12.96 -15.82 11.91
CA GLY A 17 12.80 -14.46 11.42
C GLY A 17 11.36 -14.13 11.04
N GLY A 18 10.67 -15.01 10.31
CA GLY A 18 9.27 -14.84 9.94
C GLY A 18 8.32 -14.84 11.15
N VAL A 19 8.57 -15.70 12.14
CA VAL A 19 7.79 -15.74 13.39
C VAL A 19 8.03 -14.48 14.22
N TRP A 20 9.27 -13.96 14.27
CA TRP A 20 9.58 -12.72 14.99
C TRP A 20 8.91 -11.48 14.35
N ILE A 21 8.88 -11.39 13.03
CA ILE A 21 8.22 -10.28 12.33
C ILE A 21 6.71 -10.32 12.59
N ALA A 22 6.07 -11.47 12.49
CA ALA A 22 4.66 -11.65 12.81
C ALA A 22 4.36 -11.32 14.28
N TYR A 23 5.21 -11.79 15.22
CA TYR A 23 5.08 -11.53 16.64
C TYR A 23 5.25 -10.04 16.99
N THR A 24 6.20 -9.33 16.35
CA THR A 24 6.41 -7.91 16.60
C THR A 24 5.30 -7.04 16.02
N GLN A 25 4.67 -7.43 14.91
CA GLN A 25 3.50 -6.74 14.38
C GLN A 25 2.28 -6.86 15.31
N GLN A 26 2.10 -8.02 15.94
CA GLN A 26 0.98 -8.28 16.85
C GLN A 26 1.12 -7.57 18.22
N GLN A 27 2.33 -7.13 18.60
CA GLN A 27 2.61 -6.43 19.86
C GLN A 27 2.68 -4.90 19.73
N ARG A 28 2.38 -4.32 18.56
CA ARG A 28 2.30 -2.88 18.42
C ARG A 28 1.10 -2.33 19.21
N PRO A 29 1.23 -1.20 19.89
CA PRO A 29 0.04 -0.51 20.40
C PRO A 29 -0.83 -0.09 19.21
N PRO A 30 -2.17 -0.10 19.37
CA PRO A 30 -3.08 0.43 18.37
C PRO A 30 -2.74 1.89 18.00
N SER A 31 -2.95 2.24 16.75
CA SER A 31 -2.79 3.61 16.27
C SER A 31 -3.84 4.54 16.88
N VAL A 32 -3.47 5.80 17.09
CA VAL A 32 -4.47 6.85 17.35
C VAL A 32 -5.11 7.20 16.02
N LEU A 33 -6.43 7.06 15.94
CA LEU A 33 -7.18 7.21 14.70
C LEU A 33 -8.05 8.47 14.71
N LYS A 34 -8.20 9.08 13.54
CA LYS A 34 -9.07 10.22 13.29
C LYS A 34 -9.87 9.98 12.02
N THR A 35 -11.19 10.28 12.07
CA THR A 35 -12.06 10.21 10.89
C THR A 35 -12.17 11.57 10.23
N ASN A 36 -11.90 11.63 8.94
CA ASN A 36 -12.11 12.78 8.06
C ASN A 36 -13.26 12.47 7.10
N LYS A 37 -14.22 13.38 7.00
CA LYS A 37 -15.33 13.25 6.05
C LYS A 37 -14.91 13.87 4.71
N ILE A 38 -14.91 13.06 3.64
CA ILE A 38 -14.58 13.48 2.27
C ILE A 38 -15.85 13.96 1.53
N ALA A 39 -16.91 13.15 1.59
CA ALA A 39 -18.19 13.43 0.97
C ALA A 39 -19.35 13.01 1.91
N ALA A 40 -20.59 13.13 1.46
CA ALA A 40 -21.75 12.75 2.28
C ALA A 40 -21.68 11.30 2.77
N ASP A 41 -21.04 10.43 2.00
CA ASP A 41 -21.02 8.98 2.13
C ASP A 41 -19.60 8.37 2.01
N LEU A 42 -18.56 9.20 1.94
CA LEU A 42 -17.17 8.76 1.84
C LEU A 42 -16.34 9.37 2.97
N TYR A 43 -15.59 8.53 3.65
CA TYR A 43 -14.78 8.87 4.81
C TYR A 43 -13.37 8.29 4.69
N GLU A 44 -12.40 8.96 5.31
CA GLU A 44 -11.06 8.44 5.55
C GLU A 44 -10.87 8.24 7.06
N ILE A 45 -10.21 7.15 7.45
CA ILE A 45 -9.71 6.92 8.80
C ILE A 45 -8.20 6.99 8.76
N GLU A 46 -7.69 8.14 9.16
CA GLU A 46 -6.28 8.53 9.18
C GLU A 46 -5.60 8.07 10.47
N ASN A 47 -4.28 7.95 10.45
CA ASN A 47 -3.45 7.78 11.65
C ASN A 47 -2.94 9.12 12.14
N VAL A 48 -2.91 9.29 13.46
CA VAL A 48 -2.26 10.43 14.09
C VAL A 48 -0.91 9.97 14.65
N GLY A 49 0.18 10.37 13.99
CA GLY A 49 1.54 10.09 14.47
C GLY A 49 1.97 8.62 14.41
N SER A 50 1.37 7.80 13.56
CA SER A 50 1.75 6.41 13.32
C SER A 50 2.04 6.15 11.84
N VAL A 51 2.62 4.96 11.56
CA VAL A 51 3.04 4.55 10.20
C VAL A 51 2.05 3.58 9.53
N ALA A 52 0.84 3.37 10.08
CA ALA A 52 -0.15 2.50 9.44
C ALA A 52 -0.79 3.19 8.23
N GLY A 53 -1.17 2.43 7.22
CA GLY A 53 -1.84 2.94 6.01
C GLY A 53 -3.19 3.59 6.30
N ASN A 54 -3.68 4.45 5.43
CA ASN A 54 -5.01 5.05 5.52
C ASN A 54 -6.10 4.02 5.18
N VAL A 55 -7.30 4.22 5.75
CA VAL A 55 -8.49 3.42 5.42
C VAL A 55 -9.53 4.33 4.79
N THR A 56 -10.10 3.93 3.65
CA THR A 56 -11.21 4.67 3.03
C THR A 56 -12.50 3.88 3.17
N VAL A 57 -13.61 4.51 3.56
CA VAL A 57 -14.91 3.87 3.80
C VAL A 57 -15.99 4.51 2.96
N LEU A 58 -16.57 3.76 2.01
CA LEU A 58 -17.78 4.14 1.29
C LEU A 58 -18.99 3.55 1.99
N VAL A 59 -19.93 4.42 2.39
CA VAL A 59 -21.21 4.02 2.98
C VAL A 59 -22.25 3.90 1.89
N THR A 60 -22.86 2.71 1.75
CA THR A 60 -23.90 2.42 0.77
C THR A 60 -25.21 2.03 1.46
N ASP A 61 -26.29 1.80 0.72
CA ASP A 61 -27.56 1.38 1.34
C ASP A 61 -27.49 -0.04 1.91
N ASP A 62 -26.70 -0.94 1.33
CA ASP A 62 -26.62 -2.35 1.69
C ASP A 62 -25.40 -2.73 2.57
N GLY A 63 -24.57 -1.76 2.94
CA GLY A 63 -23.35 -2.01 3.72
C GLY A 63 -22.20 -1.12 3.33
N LEU A 64 -20.97 -1.50 3.73
CA LEU A 64 -19.76 -0.73 3.53
C LEU A 64 -18.83 -1.40 2.53
N VAL A 65 -18.17 -0.58 1.70
CA VAL A 65 -16.96 -0.93 0.96
C VAL A 65 -15.80 -0.20 1.62
N VAL A 66 -14.80 -0.94 2.06
CA VAL A 66 -13.65 -0.41 2.80
C VAL A 66 -12.37 -0.69 2.02
N VAL A 67 -11.50 0.29 1.89
CA VAL A 67 -10.17 0.14 1.29
C VAL A 67 -9.15 0.11 2.40
N ASP A 68 -8.37 -0.97 2.47
CA ASP A 68 -7.37 -1.31 3.46
C ASP A 68 -7.90 -1.49 4.90
N ALA A 69 -7.08 -2.04 5.77
CA ALA A 69 -7.47 -2.47 7.12
C ALA A 69 -6.38 -2.22 8.18
N LYS A 70 -5.35 -1.43 7.88
CA LYS A 70 -4.22 -1.12 8.77
C LYS A 70 -3.53 -2.39 9.33
N PHE A 71 -2.89 -2.28 10.50
CA PHE A 71 -2.35 -3.42 11.23
C PHE A 71 -3.46 -4.16 12.01
N ASP A 72 -3.22 -5.42 12.39
CA ASP A 72 -4.15 -6.21 13.19
C ASP A 72 -4.60 -5.55 14.51
N PRO A 73 -3.74 -4.89 15.31
CA PRO A 73 -4.16 -4.18 16.52
C PRO A 73 -5.09 -2.98 16.28
N ASP A 74 -5.13 -2.44 15.06
CA ASP A 74 -5.93 -1.25 14.74
C ASP A 74 -7.41 -1.58 14.45
N HIS A 75 -7.75 -2.87 14.27
CA HIS A 75 -9.09 -3.31 13.90
C HIS A 75 -10.19 -2.71 14.77
N ASP A 76 -10.07 -2.83 16.09
CA ASP A 76 -11.13 -2.37 17.01
C ASP A 76 -11.28 -0.84 16.99
N GLY A 77 -10.15 -0.13 16.79
CA GLY A 77 -10.13 1.31 16.56
C GLY A 77 -10.84 1.70 15.27
N ILE A 78 -10.60 0.99 14.16
CA ILE A 78 -11.30 1.20 12.88
C ILE A 78 -12.80 1.00 13.06
N MET A 79 -13.21 -0.10 13.70
CA MET A 79 -14.62 -0.38 13.95
C MET A 79 -15.28 0.68 14.83
N ALA A 80 -14.57 1.19 15.85
CA ALA A 80 -15.04 2.28 16.69
C ALA A 80 -15.22 3.57 15.88
N GLN A 81 -14.27 3.92 14.99
CA GLN A 81 -14.40 5.08 14.11
C GLN A 81 -15.58 4.94 13.15
N ILE A 82 -15.77 3.77 12.50
CA ILE A 82 -16.91 3.50 11.61
C ILE A 82 -18.23 3.71 12.34
N LYS A 83 -18.36 3.23 13.58
CA LYS A 83 -19.58 3.40 14.39
C LYS A 83 -19.95 4.85 14.68
N THR A 84 -19.03 5.80 14.54
CA THR A 84 -19.35 7.23 14.73
C THR A 84 -20.25 7.80 13.62
N PHE A 85 -20.32 7.15 12.47
CA PHE A 85 -21.09 7.63 11.31
C PHE A 85 -22.05 6.59 10.71
N THR A 86 -21.93 5.28 11.05
CA THR A 86 -22.84 4.23 10.56
C THR A 86 -22.73 2.95 11.37
N ASP A 87 -23.86 2.20 11.48
CA ASP A 87 -23.91 0.84 12.04
C ASP A 87 -23.98 -0.25 10.97
N LYS A 88 -23.84 0.10 9.67
CA LYS A 88 -23.94 -0.85 8.55
C LYS A 88 -22.77 -1.82 8.56
N PRO A 89 -23.00 -3.10 8.16
CA PRO A 89 -21.93 -4.10 8.13
C PRO A 89 -20.94 -3.84 6.97
N ILE A 90 -19.67 -4.20 7.19
CA ILE A 90 -18.68 -4.23 6.12
C ILE A 90 -18.97 -5.43 5.22
N LYS A 91 -19.15 -5.17 3.92
CA LYS A 91 -19.38 -6.20 2.91
C LYS A 91 -18.11 -6.57 2.15
N TYR A 92 -17.31 -5.56 1.82
CA TYR A 92 -16.08 -5.73 1.05
C TYR A 92 -14.92 -4.99 1.70
N ILE A 93 -13.77 -5.66 1.75
CA ILE A 93 -12.46 -5.06 2.00
C ILE A 93 -11.68 -5.15 0.70
N ILE A 94 -11.14 -4.04 0.24
CA ILE A 94 -10.23 -3.96 -0.90
C ILE A 94 -8.83 -3.77 -0.35
N SER A 95 -7.92 -4.71 -0.59
CA SER A 95 -6.52 -4.55 -0.23
C SER A 95 -5.77 -3.91 -1.39
N THR A 96 -5.22 -2.71 -1.18
CA THR A 96 -4.49 -1.98 -2.22
C THR A 96 -3.22 -2.71 -2.64
N HIS A 97 -2.52 -3.32 -1.68
CA HIS A 97 -1.35 -4.17 -1.89
C HIS A 97 -1.15 -5.09 -0.68
N HIS A 98 -0.05 -5.87 -0.64
CA HIS A 98 0.12 -6.94 0.34
C HIS A 98 0.74 -6.54 1.68
N HIS A 99 1.20 -5.30 1.88
CA HIS A 99 1.89 -4.93 3.12
C HIS A 99 1.00 -4.99 4.35
N GLY A 100 1.60 -5.36 5.49
CA GLY A 100 0.87 -5.64 6.72
C GLY A 100 0.21 -4.43 7.39
N ASP A 101 0.67 -3.22 7.09
CA ASP A 101 0.07 -1.96 7.54
C ASP A 101 -1.16 -1.53 6.71
N HIS A 102 -1.49 -2.31 5.68
CA HIS A 102 -2.70 -2.20 4.86
C HIS A 102 -3.61 -3.42 5.02
N THR A 103 -3.05 -4.62 5.26
CA THR A 103 -3.79 -5.88 5.26
C THR A 103 -3.87 -6.57 6.62
N GLY A 104 -3.19 -6.04 7.65
CA GLY A 104 -3.11 -6.70 8.96
C GLY A 104 -4.46 -6.95 9.62
N GLY A 105 -5.43 -6.06 9.45
CA GLY A 105 -6.80 -6.22 9.95
C GLY A 105 -7.69 -7.19 9.14
N ASN A 106 -7.26 -7.64 7.97
CA ASN A 106 -8.07 -8.43 7.02
C ASN A 106 -8.72 -9.66 7.67
N ALA A 107 -7.96 -10.43 8.44
CA ALA A 107 -8.47 -11.66 9.06
C ALA A 107 -9.66 -11.39 10.00
N LYS A 108 -9.59 -10.32 10.79
CA LYS A 108 -10.68 -9.92 11.69
C LYS A 108 -11.88 -9.39 10.91
N MET A 109 -11.65 -8.60 9.85
CA MET A 109 -12.70 -8.12 8.96
C MET A 109 -13.42 -9.29 8.26
N GLN A 110 -12.67 -10.30 7.79
CA GLN A 110 -13.21 -11.52 7.18
C GLN A 110 -14.02 -12.35 8.19
N ALA A 111 -13.53 -12.49 9.42
CA ALA A 111 -14.28 -13.16 10.49
C ALA A 111 -15.58 -12.42 10.84
N GLY A 112 -15.63 -11.09 10.64
CA GLY A 112 -16.83 -10.26 10.71
C GLY A 112 -17.79 -10.39 9.52
N GLY A 113 -17.47 -11.21 8.50
CA GLY A 113 -18.30 -11.49 7.34
C GLY A 113 -17.96 -10.69 6.09
N ALA A 114 -16.91 -9.89 6.08
CA ALA A 114 -16.47 -9.16 4.90
C ALA A 114 -15.79 -10.09 3.88
N GLN A 115 -16.00 -9.84 2.58
CA GLN A 115 -15.23 -10.46 1.50
C GLN A 115 -14.01 -9.60 1.18
N ILE A 116 -12.84 -10.23 1.03
CA ILE A 116 -11.60 -9.53 0.73
C ILE A 116 -11.28 -9.66 -0.76
N ILE A 117 -10.94 -8.54 -1.39
CA ILE A 117 -10.63 -8.41 -2.82
C ILE A 117 -9.26 -7.75 -2.96
N SER A 118 -8.44 -8.23 -3.90
CA SER A 118 -7.18 -7.60 -4.32
C SER A 118 -6.87 -7.90 -5.79
N SER A 119 -5.79 -7.31 -6.32
CA SER A 119 -5.17 -7.83 -7.55
C SER A 119 -4.67 -9.26 -7.34
N GLU A 120 -4.49 -10.02 -8.43
CA GLU A 120 -3.94 -11.38 -8.36
C GLU A 120 -2.53 -11.38 -7.79
N GLU A 121 -1.70 -10.39 -8.14
CA GLU A 121 -0.33 -10.25 -7.66
C GLU A 121 -0.26 -9.96 -6.15
N ALA A 122 -1.10 -9.05 -5.65
CA ALA A 122 -1.17 -8.80 -4.20
C ALA A 122 -1.63 -10.07 -3.46
N ARG A 123 -2.62 -10.77 -4.00
CA ARG A 123 -3.05 -12.06 -3.44
C ARG A 123 -1.93 -13.09 -3.45
N ALA A 124 -1.19 -13.22 -4.55
CA ALA A 124 -0.06 -14.15 -4.65
C ALA A 124 1.01 -13.86 -3.58
N ASN A 125 1.40 -12.60 -3.42
CA ASN A 125 2.33 -12.17 -2.37
C ASN A 125 1.82 -12.51 -0.96
N MET A 126 0.51 -12.32 -0.70
CA MET A 126 -0.08 -12.68 0.60
C MET A 126 -0.10 -14.20 0.84
N VAL A 127 -0.36 -15.01 -0.19
CA VAL A 127 -0.33 -16.48 -0.11
C VAL A 127 1.09 -16.96 0.16
N ASP A 128 2.07 -16.47 -0.60
CA ASP A 128 3.48 -16.84 -0.46
C ASP A 128 4.03 -16.43 0.92
N GLY A 129 3.63 -15.24 1.39
CA GLY A 129 3.94 -14.74 2.72
C GLY A 129 3.17 -15.42 3.86
N LYS A 130 2.23 -16.33 3.55
CA LYS A 130 1.32 -16.97 4.53
C LYS A 130 0.61 -15.96 5.43
N MET A 131 0.22 -14.85 4.85
CA MET A 131 -0.42 -13.77 5.59
C MET A 131 -1.87 -14.14 5.95
N PRO A 132 -2.35 -13.80 7.15
CA PRO A 132 -3.74 -14.04 7.54
C PRO A 132 -4.69 -13.12 6.76
N GLY A 133 -5.92 -13.58 6.52
CA GLY A 133 -6.93 -12.79 5.79
C GLY A 133 -6.59 -12.63 4.29
N THR A 134 -6.04 -13.68 3.67
CA THR A 134 -5.75 -13.71 2.24
C THR A 134 -7.03 -13.48 1.43
N PRO A 135 -7.01 -12.64 0.38
CA PRO A 135 -8.17 -12.35 -0.46
C PRO A 135 -8.82 -13.59 -1.06
N THR A 136 -10.14 -13.65 -0.99
CA THR A 136 -10.95 -14.73 -1.59
C THR A 136 -11.42 -14.38 -3.01
N LEU A 137 -11.41 -13.11 -3.36
CA LEU A 137 -11.66 -12.59 -4.68
C LEU A 137 -10.42 -11.88 -5.21
N ALA A 138 -10.07 -12.13 -6.46
CA ALA A 138 -8.94 -11.47 -7.11
C ALA A 138 -9.32 -11.04 -8.54
N PHE A 139 -8.64 -10.02 -9.05
CA PHE A 139 -8.83 -9.53 -10.41
C PHE A 139 -7.46 -9.20 -11.05
N GLU A 140 -7.39 -9.32 -12.37
CA GLU A 140 -6.15 -9.12 -13.12
C GLU A 140 -5.87 -7.63 -13.41
N HIS A 141 -6.82 -6.90 -14.01
CA HIS A 141 -6.60 -5.52 -14.46
C HIS A 141 -7.56 -4.52 -13.85
N HIS A 142 -8.86 -4.81 -13.91
CA HIS A 142 -9.89 -3.95 -13.33
C HIS A 142 -11.15 -4.75 -12.97
N THR A 143 -11.87 -4.22 -11.99
CA THR A 143 -13.19 -4.74 -11.63
C THR A 143 -14.01 -3.65 -10.95
N HIS A 144 -15.30 -3.86 -10.80
CA HIS A 144 -16.22 -2.94 -10.17
C HIS A 144 -16.97 -3.63 -9.04
N ILE A 145 -17.20 -2.92 -7.95
CA ILE A 145 -18.08 -3.33 -6.87
C ILE A 145 -19.32 -2.45 -6.93
N TYR A 146 -20.47 -3.07 -7.19
CA TYR A 146 -21.77 -2.40 -7.09
C TYR A 146 -22.45 -2.86 -5.81
N LEU A 147 -22.76 -1.92 -4.93
CA LEU A 147 -23.39 -2.19 -3.63
C LEU A 147 -24.31 -1.04 -3.24
N GLY A 148 -25.58 -1.35 -2.89
CA GLY A 148 -26.52 -0.38 -2.33
C GLY A 148 -26.61 0.92 -3.12
N GLY A 149 -26.75 0.82 -4.46
CA GLY A 149 -26.90 1.97 -5.36
C GLY A 149 -25.62 2.76 -5.65
N LYS A 150 -24.46 2.27 -5.19
CA LYS A 150 -23.15 2.93 -5.39
C LYS A 150 -22.15 1.97 -6.02
N ASN A 151 -21.03 2.53 -6.53
CA ASN A 151 -19.96 1.73 -7.10
C ASN A 151 -18.57 2.23 -6.63
N ALA A 152 -17.64 1.29 -6.54
CA ALA A 152 -16.21 1.51 -6.45
C ALA A 152 -15.56 0.80 -7.63
N GLU A 153 -14.62 1.47 -8.29
CA GLU A 153 -13.90 0.96 -9.46
C GLU A 153 -12.45 0.69 -9.06
N LEU A 154 -12.02 -0.55 -9.21
CA LEU A 154 -10.72 -1.04 -8.82
C LEU A 154 -9.84 -1.21 -10.05
N TYR A 155 -8.65 -0.64 -10.04
CA TYR A 155 -7.69 -0.73 -11.14
C TYR A 155 -6.33 -1.18 -10.66
N HIS A 156 -5.79 -2.19 -11.34
CA HIS A 156 -4.39 -2.59 -11.27
C HIS A 156 -3.73 -2.23 -12.60
N PHE A 157 -2.87 -1.22 -12.61
CA PHE A 157 -2.23 -0.68 -13.82
C PHE A 157 -0.83 -1.24 -14.06
N GLY A 158 -0.33 -2.07 -13.15
CA GLY A 158 1.01 -2.64 -13.20
C GLY A 158 1.85 -2.26 -11.98
N ARG A 159 3.15 -2.48 -12.11
CA ARG A 159 4.13 -2.36 -11.01
C ARG A 159 4.40 -0.90 -10.66
N ALA A 160 4.50 -0.64 -9.35
CA ALA A 160 4.92 0.64 -8.80
C ALA A 160 5.65 0.42 -7.46
N HIS A 161 5.01 0.68 -6.31
CA HIS A 161 5.51 0.38 -4.98
C HIS A 161 5.73 -1.13 -4.78
N THR A 162 4.75 -1.94 -5.21
CA THR A 162 4.82 -3.40 -5.33
C THR A 162 4.43 -3.84 -6.75
N ASN A 163 4.32 -5.15 -7.00
CA ASN A 163 3.73 -5.63 -8.26
C ASN A 163 2.21 -5.72 -8.20
N GLY A 164 1.58 -5.59 -7.05
CA GLY A 164 0.15 -5.81 -6.86
C GLY A 164 -0.67 -4.54 -6.56
N ASP A 165 -0.08 -3.35 -6.76
CA ASP A 165 -0.72 -2.09 -6.39
C ASP A 165 -2.05 -1.86 -7.09
N THR A 166 -3.08 -1.60 -6.31
CA THR A 166 -4.45 -1.32 -6.75
C THR A 166 -4.86 0.08 -6.32
N VAL A 167 -5.46 0.84 -7.21
CA VAL A 167 -6.15 2.09 -6.88
C VAL A 167 -7.65 1.88 -6.92
N VAL A 168 -8.38 2.60 -6.08
CA VAL A 168 -9.85 2.52 -5.97
C VAL A 168 -10.45 3.89 -6.24
N LEU A 169 -11.16 4.00 -7.36
CA LEU A 169 -11.90 5.21 -7.73
C LEU A 169 -13.33 5.12 -7.21
N PHE A 170 -13.78 6.21 -6.60
CA PHE A 170 -15.17 6.49 -6.22
C PHE A 170 -15.72 7.58 -7.14
N PRO A 171 -16.32 7.22 -8.30
CA PRO A 171 -16.63 8.19 -9.35
C PRO A 171 -17.61 9.26 -8.89
N ALA A 172 -18.65 8.89 -8.15
CA ALA A 172 -19.67 9.83 -7.67
C ALA A 172 -19.10 10.85 -6.68
N GLN A 173 -18.03 10.51 -5.95
CA GLN A 173 -17.35 11.39 -5.00
C GLN A 173 -16.10 12.06 -5.62
N ARG A 174 -15.79 11.78 -6.88
CA ARG A 174 -14.59 12.27 -7.59
C ARG A 174 -13.31 12.07 -6.75
N THR A 175 -13.21 10.92 -6.10
CA THR A 175 -12.14 10.60 -5.14
C THR A 175 -11.46 9.29 -5.51
N ILE A 176 -10.13 9.24 -5.39
CA ILE A 176 -9.32 8.04 -5.58
C ILE A 176 -8.55 7.70 -4.30
N ALA A 177 -8.60 6.43 -3.87
CA ALA A 177 -7.67 5.88 -2.87
C ALA A 177 -6.55 5.16 -3.60
N MET A 178 -5.30 5.52 -3.33
CA MET A 178 -4.15 5.09 -4.15
C MET A 178 -3.25 4.06 -3.47
N GLY A 179 -3.49 3.71 -2.18
CA GLY A 179 -2.51 2.92 -1.44
C GLY A 179 -1.12 3.54 -1.55
N ASP A 180 -0.07 2.72 -1.44
CA ASP A 180 1.31 3.21 -1.49
C ASP A 180 1.84 3.47 -2.90
N MET A 181 0.99 3.29 -3.93
CA MET A 181 1.30 3.85 -5.26
C MET A 181 1.55 5.37 -5.15
N PHE A 182 0.92 6.02 -4.17
CA PHE A 182 1.15 7.41 -3.83
C PHE A 182 1.07 7.62 -2.30
N THR A 183 2.11 8.19 -1.72
CA THR A 183 2.18 8.66 -0.33
C THR A 183 2.39 10.17 -0.30
N TYR A 184 1.93 10.86 0.77
CA TYR A 184 1.94 12.32 0.84
C TYR A 184 2.49 12.84 2.18
N GLY A 185 3.17 14.00 2.14
CA GLY A 185 3.77 14.65 3.31
C GLY A 185 5.21 14.18 3.57
N ASP A 186 5.65 14.25 4.80
CA ASP A 186 7.02 13.90 5.21
C ASP A 186 7.35 12.40 5.06
N ALA A 187 6.34 11.57 4.81
CA ALA A 187 6.48 10.14 4.58
C ALA A 187 6.87 9.77 3.13
N THR A 188 7.20 10.73 2.30
CA THR A 188 7.12 10.64 0.85
C THR A 188 8.37 10.40 0.01
N PRO A 189 9.50 9.91 0.47
CA PRO A 189 10.38 9.30 -0.50
C PRO A 189 9.75 8.02 -1.06
N GLN A 190 9.91 7.80 -2.38
CA GLN A 190 9.41 6.59 -3.04
C GLN A 190 9.97 5.34 -2.36
N LEU A 191 9.11 4.55 -1.77
CA LEU A 191 9.46 3.25 -1.23
C LEU A 191 9.22 2.19 -2.30
N ILE A 192 10.28 1.73 -2.96
CA ILE A 192 10.20 0.67 -3.97
C ILE A 192 10.46 -0.66 -3.26
N ASP A 193 9.45 -1.50 -3.16
CA ASP A 193 9.61 -2.85 -2.59
C ASP A 193 9.94 -3.86 -3.69
N TYR A 194 11.22 -3.96 -4.06
CA TYR A 194 11.68 -4.91 -5.08
C TYR A 194 11.44 -6.36 -4.69
N ALA A 195 11.43 -6.69 -3.40
CA ALA A 195 11.12 -8.04 -2.93
C ALA A 195 9.64 -8.40 -3.16
N GLY A 196 8.74 -7.42 -3.01
CA GLY A 196 7.33 -7.52 -3.38
C GLY A 196 7.05 -7.22 -4.85
N GLY A 197 8.07 -7.24 -5.71
CA GLY A 197 7.95 -7.07 -7.15
C GLY A 197 7.76 -5.63 -7.63
N GLY A 198 8.01 -4.63 -6.79
CA GLY A 198 7.94 -3.21 -7.16
C GLY A 198 8.91 -2.84 -8.28
N SER A 199 8.72 -1.68 -8.91
CA SER A 199 9.56 -1.19 -10.03
C SER A 199 9.58 0.33 -10.08
N GLY A 200 10.74 0.92 -9.83
CA GLY A 200 10.96 2.36 -10.02
C GLY A 200 10.88 2.77 -11.49
N LYS A 201 11.21 1.87 -12.42
CA LYS A 201 11.16 2.10 -13.85
C LYS A 201 9.73 2.16 -14.40
N GLU A 202 8.86 1.26 -13.93
CA GLU A 202 7.47 1.17 -14.38
C GLU A 202 6.54 2.14 -13.63
N TRP A 203 6.89 2.56 -12.42
CA TRP A 203 6.03 3.35 -11.54
C TRP A 203 5.43 4.60 -12.21
N THR A 204 6.22 5.32 -13.02
CA THR A 204 5.72 6.52 -13.69
C THR A 204 4.62 6.22 -14.70
N ARG A 205 4.71 5.11 -15.45
CA ARG A 205 3.67 4.66 -16.38
C ARG A 205 2.41 4.26 -15.63
N THR A 206 2.57 3.57 -14.50
CA THR A 206 1.46 3.17 -13.63
C THR A 206 0.74 4.40 -13.05
N LEU A 207 1.51 5.42 -12.59
CA LEU A 207 0.95 6.71 -12.17
C LEU A 207 0.26 7.46 -13.31
N ASP A 208 0.78 7.41 -14.53
CA ASP A 208 0.13 8.04 -15.71
C ASP A 208 -1.25 7.45 -15.97
N SER A 209 -1.39 6.13 -15.81
CA SER A 209 -2.69 5.47 -15.96
C SER A 209 -3.67 5.88 -14.86
N ALA A 210 -3.22 5.97 -13.62
CA ALA A 210 -4.04 6.50 -12.52
C ALA A 210 -4.40 7.98 -12.73
N LEU A 211 -3.46 8.79 -13.22
CA LEU A 211 -3.69 10.19 -13.57
C LEU A 211 -4.63 10.37 -14.78
N ALA A 212 -4.91 9.38 -15.59
CA ALA A 212 -5.90 9.45 -16.66
C ALA A 212 -7.35 9.30 -16.16
N LEU A 213 -7.57 8.85 -14.93
CA LEU A 213 -8.90 8.75 -14.33
C LEU A 213 -9.42 10.13 -13.93
N ASP A 214 -10.76 10.24 -13.81
CA ASP A 214 -11.44 11.50 -13.47
C ASP A 214 -11.69 11.61 -11.96
N TYR A 215 -10.82 12.33 -11.26
CA TYR A 215 -10.91 12.61 -9.82
C TYR A 215 -10.29 13.97 -9.47
N ASP A 216 -10.70 14.52 -8.34
CA ASP A 216 -10.15 15.76 -7.76
C ASP A 216 -9.43 15.47 -6.44
N THR A 217 -10.03 14.61 -5.59
CA THR A 217 -9.56 14.29 -4.25
C THR A 217 -8.76 12.98 -4.25
N VAL A 218 -7.69 12.96 -3.48
CA VAL A 218 -6.80 11.80 -3.34
C VAL A 218 -6.65 11.41 -1.88
N VAL A 219 -6.92 10.15 -1.58
CA VAL A 219 -6.52 9.51 -0.33
C VAL A 219 -5.23 8.74 -0.60
N PRO A 220 -4.08 9.20 -0.10
CA PRO A 220 -2.81 8.49 -0.24
C PRO A 220 -2.77 7.25 0.63
N GLY A 221 -1.80 6.34 0.42
CA GLY A 221 -1.56 5.24 1.36
C GLY A 221 -1.15 5.74 2.74
N HIS A 222 -0.30 6.75 2.78
CA HIS A 222 0.13 7.45 4.00
C HIS A 222 0.09 8.96 3.80
N GLY A 223 -0.19 9.70 4.88
CA GLY A 223 -0.33 11.15 4.88
C GLY A 223 -1.78 11.60 4.72
N GLY A 224 -2.02 12.90 4.79
CA GLY A 224 -3.37 13.47 4.75
C GLY A 224 -4.00 13.49 3.36
N ILE A 225 -5.33 13.62 3.31
CA ILE A 225 -6.08 13.83 2.08
C ILE A 225 -5.48 14.98 1.28
N THR A 226 -5.36 14.78 -0.02
CA THR A 226 -4.76 15.75 -0.92
C THR A 226 -5.47 15.79 -2.28
N ASN A 227 -4.77 16.18 -3.34
CA ASN A 227 -5.34 16.40 -4.65
C ASN A 227 -4.41 15.89 -5.77
N ARG A 228 -4.94 15.89 -6.99
CA ARG A 228 -4.27 15.45 -8.21
C ARG A 228 -2.92 16.14 -8.46
N SER A 229 -2.76 17.43 -8.11
CA SER A 229 -1.52 18.15 -8.37
C SER A 229 -0.34 17.60 -7.56
N GLU A 230 -0.60 17.07 -6.35
CA GLU A 230 0.43 16.43 -5.51
C GLU A 230 0.84 15.08 -6.10
N VAL A 231 -0.08 14.31 -6.69
CA VAL A 231 0.26 13.08 -7.43
C VAL A 231 1.17 13.40 -8.63
N MET A 232 0.89 14.51 -9.35
CA MET A 232 1.75 14.95 -10.46
C MET A 232 3.16 15.34 -10.00
N LYS A 233 3.29 16.01 -8.84
CA LYS A 233 4.60 16.32 -8.24
C LYS A 233 5.35 15.05 -7.83
N PHE A 234 4.68 14.13 -7.16
CA PHE A 234 5.25 12.83 -6.77
C PHE A 234 5.73 12.04 -7.99
N ARG A 235 4.94 12.02 -9.06
CA ARG A 235 5.33 11.44 -10.34
C ARG A 235 6.60 12.07 -10.90
N GLN A 236 6.73 13.41 -10.85
CA GLN A 236 7.94 14.08 -11.32
C GLN A 236 9.16 13.69 -10.49
N ILE A 237 9.02 13.67 -9.16
CA ILE A 237 10.11 13.22 -8.27
C ILE A 237 10.52 11.76 -8.60
N THR A 238 9.56 10.89 -8.91
CA THR A 238 9.85 9.50 -9.30
C THR A 238 10.66 9.44 -10.60
N ILE A 239 10.37 10.32 -11.56
CA ILE A 239 11.17 10.48 -12.78
C ILE A 239 12.59 10.95 -12.46
N ASP A 240 12.71 11.97 -11.59
CA ASP A 240 13.99 12.58 -11.23
C ASP A 240 14.90 11.58 -10.49
N VAL A 241 14.36 10.81 -9.55
CA VAL A 241 15.08 9.70 -8.89
C VAL A 241 15.61 8.71 -9.91
N ARG A 242 14.75 8.22 -10.80
CA ARG A 242 15.11 7.26 -11.84
C ARG A 242 16.22 7.79 -12.74
N ASN A 243 16.06 9.00 -13.27
CA ASN A 243 17.00 9.61 -14.19
C ASN A 243 18.36 9.85 -13.51
N ARG A 244 18.34 10.33 -12.26
CA ARG A 244 19.55 10.60 -11.51
C ARG A 244 20.34 9.34 -11.20
N VAL A 245 19.67 8.26 -10.80
CA VAL A 245 20.33 6.97 -10.57
C VAL A 245 20.91 6.42 -11.89
N HIS A 246 20.16 6.51 -12.99
CA HIS A 246 20.65 6.09 -14.32
C HIS A 246 21.91 6.88 -14.73
N GLU A 247 21.90 8.22 -14.63
CA GLU A 247 23.07 9.06 -14.93
C GLU A 247 24.30 8.64 -14.12
N MET A 248 24.12 8.39 -12.80
CA MET A 248 25.20 7.98 -11.93
C MET A 248 25.73 6.57 -12.29
N ASN A 249 24.85 5.65 -12.69
CA ASN A 249 25.25 4.34 -13.20
C ASN A 249 26.10 4.47 -14.48
N VAL A 250 25.67 5.30 -15.45
CA VAL A 250 26.45 5.59 -16.67
C VAL A 250 27.82 6.16 -16.34
N GLN A 251 27.90 7.04 -15.32
CA GLN A 251 29.16 7.60 -14.83
C GLN A 251 29.98 6.63 -13.97
N LYS A 252 29.51 5.38 -13.79
CA LYS A 252 30.16 4.36 -12.95
C LYS A 252 30.39 4.79 -11.50
N LYS A 253 29.46 5.60 -10.96
CA LYS A 253 29.49 5.99 -9.57
C LYS A 253 29.30 4.79 -8.65
N SER A 254 29.96 4.84 -7.50
CA SER A 254 29.85 3.79 -6.49
C SER A 254 28.43 3.73 -5.87
N ARG A 255 28.11 2.56 -5.32
CA ARG A 255 26.88 2.38 -4.52
C ARG A 255 26.75 3.42 -3.40
N ASP A 256 27.85 3.76 -2.74
CA ASP A 256 27.86 4.73 -1.62
C ASP A 256 27.60 6.15 -2.12
N GLU A 257 28.13 6.55 -3.30
CA GLU A 257 27.83 7.85 -3.91
C GLU A 257 26.34 7.95 -4.28
N ILE A 258 25.75 6.88 -4.87
CA ILE A 258 24.31 6.82 -5.19
C ILE A 258 23.48 6.86 -3.90
N SER A 259 23.86 6.08 -2.89
CA SER A 259 23.21 6.08 -1.59
C SER A 259 23.18 7.49 -0.97
N LYS A 260 24.31 8.18 -0.96
CA LYS A 260 24.41 9.54 -0.44
C LYS A 260 23.52 10.51 -1.20
N MET A 261 23.50 10.45 -2.52
CA MET A 261 22.65 11.29 -3.36
C MET A 261 21.16 11.04 -3.05
N LEU A 262 20.71 9.79 -2.97
CA LEU A 262 19.31 9.46 -2.65
C LEU A 262 18.88 10.00 -1.27
N GLN A 263 19.79 9.96 -0.28
CA GLN A 263 19.54 10.51 1.05
C GLN A 263 19.52 12.04 1.06
N THR A 264 20.44 12.70 0.36
CA THR A 264 20.58 14.17 0.40
C THR A 264 19.59 14.89 -0.49
N ASP A 265 19.39 14.39 -1.72
CA ASP A 265 18.61 15.09 -2.76
C ASP A 265 17.15 14.63 -2.80
N PHE A 266 16.88 13.37 -2.40
CA PHE A 266 15.54 12.77 -2.41
C PHE A 266 15.05 12.31 -1.04
N HIS A 267 15.78 12.60 0.03
CA HIS A 267 15.39 12.33 1.42
C HIS A 267 15.07 10.86 1.73
N TRP A 268 15.71 9.92 1.02
CA TRP A 268 15.53 8.49 1.29
C TRP A 268 16.00 8.16 2.70
N GLY A 269 15.06 7.68 3.52
CA GLY A 269 15.32 7.21 4.89
C GLY A 269 15.78 5.75 4.95
N PRO A 270 16.00 5.24 6.18
CA PRO A 270 16.49 3.86 6.38
C PRO A 270 15.64 2.78 5.70
N LEU A 271 14.31 2.94 5.66
CA LEU A 271 13.41 1.97 5.05
C LEU A 271 13.57 1.90 3.53
N GLN A 272 13.57 3.07 2.84
CA GLN A 272 13.80 3.18 1.41
C GLN A 272 15.19 2.64 1.04
N MET A 273 16.21 2.98 1.83
CA MET A 273 17.57 2.50 1.61
C MET A 273 17.67 0.98 1.73
N THR A 274 17.03 0.39 2.74
CA THR A 274 17.09 -1.07 2.97
C THR A 274 16.35 -1.86 1.90
N ARG A 275 15.19 -1.38 1.44
CA ARG A 275 14.34 -2.10 0.48
C ARG A 275 14.59 -1.74 -0.97
N GLY A 276 15.01 -0.49 -1.26
CA GLY A 276 15.03 0.07 -2.60
C GLY A 276 16.40 0.26 -3.23
N LEU A 277 17.48 0.51 -2.44
CA LEU A 277 18.76 0.96 -2.98
C LEU A 277 19.35 0.02 -4.02
N ASP A 278 19.56 -1.24 -3.67
CA ASP A 278 20.24 -2.19 -4.57
C ASP A 278 19.37 -2.50 -5.80
N GLY A 279 18.05 -2.55 -5.61
CA GLY A 279 17.09 -2.77 -6.68
C GLY A 279 17.05 -1.60 -7.67
N VAL A 280 17.00 -0.34 -7.20
CA VAL A 280 16.97 0.84 -8.09
C VAL A 280 18.28 1.00 -8.85
N ILE A 281 19.42 0.71 -8.22
CA ILE A 281 20.72 0.71 -8.90
C ILE A 281 20.74 -0.34 -10.03
N ALA A 282 20.29 -1.56 -9.76
CA ALA A 282 20.27 -2.64 -10.73
C ALA A 282 19.26 -2.39 -11.88
N GLU A 283 18.08 -1.85 -11.56
CA GLU A 283 17.02 -1.61 -12.54
C GLU A 283 17.36 -0.44 -13.49
N MET A 284 18.18 0.52 -13.06
CA MET A 284 18.57 1.71 -13.85
C MET A 284 19.93 1.57 -14.55
N GLN A 285 20.48 0.35 -14.68
CA GLN A 285 21.69 0.08 -15.48
C GLN A 285 21.47 0.25 -16.98
#